data_926bfaf98193304df8a4b4d22d267b0b
#
_entry.id   926bfaf98193304df8a4b4d22d267b0b
#
_cell.length_a   1.000
_cell.length_b   1.000
_cell.length_c   1.000
_cell.angle_alpha   90.00
_cell.angle_beta   90.00
_cell.angle_gamma   90.00
#
_symmetry.space_group_name_H-M   'P 1'
#
loop_
_entity.id
_entity.type
_entity.pdbx_description
1 polymer ?
#
loop_
_entity_poly.entity_id
_entity_poly.type
_entity_poly.pdbx_seq_one_letter_code
_entity_poly.pdbx_strand_id
1 'polypeptide(L)'
;MFMYFPTNYVWSLAVVATLNNGGYIDEVDRACRPVLDAAKNGDDAGTELLYASWKKVADRLIDLAEKDVAKGRMIGAGEKYYRASLYTSQAERLQSPQWEGRAAEYQKSIDLLLKHVEIAGVPFERVEIPYEGSSLPGYLYTAPSKDGQPTPIMIQWNGFDSTKEMMYYSGYPQMLAERGISTLMVDTPGSGEALRMRGLTARHDTEAWASACIDWIETRPE
;
A
#
# COMPACT_ATOMS: atom_id res chain seq x y z
N MET A 1 5.79 -1.79 -22.97
CA MET A 1 5.17 -2.08 -21.66
C MET A 1 4.22 -3.26 -21.84
N PHE A 2 4.12 -4.14 -20.84
CA PHE A 2 3.11 -5.20 -20.85
C PHE A 2 1.70 -4.60 -20.79
N MET A 3 0.86 -4.89 -21.77
CA MET A 3 -0.49 -4.36 -21.92
C MET A 3 -1.50 -5.47 -21.69
N TYR A 4 -1.96 -5.64 -20.45
CA TYR A 4 -3.02 -6.60 -20.12
C TYR A 4 -4.37 -6.13 -20.68
N PHE A 5 -4.65 -4.82 -20.59
CA PHE A 5 -5.79 -4.15 -21.18
C PHE A 5 -5.34 -3.33 -22.41
N PRO A 6 -5.52 -3.82 -23.63
CA PRO A 6 -4.93 -3.19 -24.82
C PRO A 6 -5.37 -1.74 -25.06
N THR A 7 -6.57 -1.39 -24.61
CA THR A 7 -7.17 -0.05 -24.80
C THR A 7 -7.12 0.82 -23.55
N ASN A 8 -6.60 0.31 -22.43
CA ASN A 8 -6.54 1.05 -21.17
C ASN A 8 -5.15 0.99 -20.55
N TYR A 9 -4.38 2.06 -20.77
CA TYR A 9 -3.02 2.20 -20.26
C TYR A 9 -2.97 2.18 -18.72
N VAL A 10 -3.89 2.91 -18.06
CA VAL A 10 -3.90 3.06 -16.59
C VAL A 10 -4.16 1.71 -15.92
N TRP A 11 -5.11 0.94 -16.42
CA TRP A 11 -5.40 -0.39 -15.89
C TRP A 11 -4.26 -1.38 -16.17
N SER A 12 -3.61 -1.28 -17.32
CA SER A 12 -2.42 -2.09 -17.61
C SER A 12 -1.25 -1.74 -16.70
N LEU A 13 -1.04 -0.45 -16.40
CA LEU A 13 -0.03 -0.01 -15.44
C LEU A 13 -0.33 -0.53 -14.03
N ALA A 14 -1.59 -0.54 -13.61
CA ALA A 14 -2.01 -1.11 -12.32
C ALA A 14 -1.69 -2.61 -12.23
N VAL A 15 -1.89 -3.38 -13.32
CA VAL A 15 -1.49 -4.80 -13.38
C VAL A 15 0.02 -4.95 -13.21
N VAL A 16 0.82 -4.17 -13.96
CA VAL A 16 2.29 -4.22 -13.87
C VAL A 16 2.77 -3.86 -12.46
N ALA A 17 2.23 -2.79 -11.87
CA ALA A 17 2.57 -2.38 -10.51
C ALA A 17 2.21 -3.48 -9.50
N THR A 18 1.04 -4.12 -9.63
CA THR A 18 0.62 -5.19 -8.72
C THR A 18 1.54 -6.40 -8.81
N LEU A 19 1.94 -6.82 -10.02
CA LEU A 19 2.88 -7.92 -10.21
C LEU A 19 4.26 -7.62 -9.62
N ASN A 20 4.76 -6.39 -9.83
CA ASN A 20 6.05 -5.96 -9.26
C ASN A 20 6.02 -5.84 -7.73
N ASN A 21 4.85 -5.60 -7.17
CA ASN A 21 4.64 -5.47 -5.72
C ASN A 21 4.25 -6.81 -5.04
N GLY A 22 4.57 -7.96 -5.65
CA GLY A 22 4.38 -9.28 -5.05
C GLY A 22 3.03 -9.93 -5.31
N GLY A 23 2.23 -9.38 -6.24
CA GLY A 23 1.03 -10.05 -6.74
C GLY A 23 1.35 -11.29 -7.55
N TYR A 24 0.56 -12.35 -7.40
CA TYR A 24 0.72 -13.58 -8.17
C TYR A 24 -0.02 -13.48 -9.50
N ILE A 25 0.64 -13.89 -10.58
CA ILE A 25 0.13 -13.73 -11.94
C ILE A 25 -1.26 -14.36 -12.15
N ASP A 26 -1.52 -15.53 -11.56
CA ASP A 26 -2.81 -16.22 -11.68
C ASP A 26 -3.92 -15.55 -10.85
N GLU A 27 -3.58 -14.94 -9.71
CA GLU A 27 -4.52 -14.17 -8.89
C GLU A 27 -4.89 -12.85 -9.60
N VAL A 28 -3.87 -12.18 -10.16
CA VAL A 28 -4.05 -10.94 -10.95
C VAL A 28 -4.86 -11.22 -12.21
N ASP A 29 -4.61 -12.32 -12.93
CA ASP A 29 -5.40 -12.71 -14.10
C ASP A 29 -6.86 -12.96 -13.72
N ARG A 30 -7.14 -13.65 -12.62
CA ARG A 30 -8.51 -13.86 -12.13
C ARG A 30 -9.23 -12.57 -11.76
N ALA A 31 -8.50 -11.56 -11.24
CA ALA A 31 -9.06 -10.26 -10.96
C ALA A 31 -9.35 -9.45 -12.25
N CYS A 32 -8.49 -9.59 -13.25
CA CYS A 32 -8.56 -8.76 -14.46
C CYS A 32 -9.36 -9.39 -15.61
N ARG A 33 -9.44 -10.74 -15.67
CA ARG A 33 -10.09 -11.46 -16.77
C ARG A 33 -11.55 -11.08 -16.99
N PRO A 34 -12.43 -11.00 -15.97
CA PRO A 34 -13.82 -10.60 -16.16
C PRO A 34 -13.96 -9.23 -16.79
N VAL A 35 -13.10 -8.28 -16.41
CA VAL A 35 -13.09 -6.91 -16.93
C VAL A 35 -12.63 -6.89 -18.39
N LEU A 36 -11.60 -7.65 -18.72
CA LEU A 36 -11.08 -7.78 -20.08
C LEU A 36 -12.12 -8.44 -21.01
N ASP A 37 -12.82 -9.45 -20.54
CA ASP A 37 -13.83 -10.16 -21.33
C ASP A 37 -15.06 -9.28 -21.56
N ALA A 38 -15.53 -8.53 -20.57
CA ALA A 38 -16.60 -7.54 -20.73
C ALA A 38 -16.23 -6.49 -21.81
N ALA A 39 -15.03 -5.93 -21.75
CA ALA A 39 -14.56 -4.96 -22.73
C ALA A 39 -14.47 -5.54 -24.15
N LYS A 40 -14.06 -6.80 -24.32
CA LYS A 40 -14.04 -7.49 -25.62
C LYS A 40 -15.44 -7.71 -26.21
N ASN A 41 -16.42 -7.92 -25.35
CA ASN A 41 -17.81 -8.12 -25.77
C ASN A 41 -18.55 -6.80 -26.05
N GLY A 42 -17.86 -5.66 -25.90
CA GLY A 42 -18.45 -4.33 -26.08
C GLY A 42 -19.24 -3.82 -24.87
N ASP A 43 -19.17 -4.52 -23.75
CA ASP A 43 -19.76 -4.08 -22.49
C ASP A 43 -18.90 -2.96 -21.86
N ASP A 44 -19.55 -2.04 -21.17
CA ASP A 44 -18.83 -1.08 -20.33
C ASP A 44 -18.24 -1.82 -19.13
N ALA A 45 -16.97 -2.09 -19.22
CA ALA A 45 -16.22 -2.75 -18.15
C ALA A 45 -15.91 -1.82 -16.96
N GLY A 46 -16.62 -0.72 -16.79
CA GLY A 46 -16.44 0.33 -15.79
C GLY A 46 -15.74 -0.02 -14.46
N THR A 47 -15.56 0.98 -13.65
CA THR A 47 -14.84 0.83 -12.38
C THR A 47 -15.56 -0.06 -11.36
N GLU A 48 -16.86 -0.22 -11.49
CA GLU A 48 -17.67 -1.10 -10.63
C GLU A 48 -17.29 -2.58 -10.82
N LEU A 49 -17.22 -3.05 -12.07
CA LEU A 49 -16.79 -4.42 -12.36
C LEU A 49 -15.33 -4.64 -11.97
N LEU A 50 -14.47 -3.66 -12.21
CA LEU A 50 -13.08 -3.69 -11.80
C LEU A 50 -12.96 -3.86 -10.27
N TYR A 51 -13.66 -3.04 -9.50
CA TYR A 51 -13.71 -3.14 -8.04
C TYR A 51 -14.18 -4.52 -7.58
N ALA A 52 -15.34 -4.97 -8.07
CA ALA A 52 -15.93 -6.25 -7.68
C ALA A 52 -14.99 -7.43 -7.99
N SER A 53 -14.27 -7.38 -9.11
CA SER A 53 -13.36 -8.44 -9.52
C SER A 53 -12.10 -8.51 -8.64
N TRP A 54 -11.47 -7.38 -8.34
CA TRP A 54 -10.32 -7.33 -7.42
C TRP A 54 -10.73 -7.70 -5.99
N LYS A 55 -11.86 -7.15 -5.52
CA LYS A 55 -12.41 -7.46 -4.21
C LYS A 55 -12.67 -8.95 -4.03
N LYS A 56 -13.23 -9.63 -5.03
CA LYS A 56 -13.48 -11.08 -4.98
C LYS A 56 -12.20 -11.90 -4.73
N VAL A 57 -11.09 -11.52 -5.35
CA VAL A 57 -9.81 -12.20 -5.15
C VAL A 57 -9.23 -11.88 -3.77
N ALA A 58 -9.32 -10.62 -3.34
CA ALA A 58 -8.88 -10.20 -2.00
C ALA A 58 -9.67 -10.92 -0.90
N ASP A 59 -11.00 -10.94 -0.97
CA ASP A 59 -11.86 -11.59 0.03
C ASP A 59 -11.58 -13.09 0.13
N ARG A 60 -11.34 -13.77 -1.00
CA ARG A 60 -10.91 -15.18 -0.99
C ARG A 60 -9.61 -15.38 -0.22
N LEU A 61 -8.63 -14.49 -0.38
CA LEU A 61 -7.36 -14.58 0.34
C LEU A 61 -7.55 -14.33 1.85
N ILE A 62 -8.43 -13.41 2.22
CA ILE A 62 -8.79 -13.16 3.62
C ILE A 62 -9.36 -14.42 4.24
N ASP A 63 -10.37 -15.05 3.61
CA ASP A 63 -10.99 -16.29 4.10
C ASP A 63 -9.98 -17.42 4.27
N LEU A 64 -9.01 -17.52 3.35
CA LEU A 64 -7.95 -18.52 3.42
C LEU A 64 -6.93 -18.21 4.53
N ALA A 65 -6.59 -16.92 4.71
CA ALA A 65 -5.69 -16.48 5.77
C ALA A 65 -6.30 -16.77 7.16
N GLU A 66 -7.57 -16.47 7.35
CA GLU A 66 -8.28 -16.75 8.61
C GLU A 66 -8.32 -18.25 8.93
N LYS A 67 -8.53 -19.10 7.91
CA LYS A 67 -8.46 -20.55 8.07
C LYS A 67 -7.05 -21.03 8.42
N ASP A 68 -6.02 -20.38 7.93
CA ASP A 68 -4.62 -20.70 8.27
C ASP A 68 -4.28 -20.24 9.68
N VAL A 69 -4.74 -19.05 10.11
CA VAL A 69 -4.62 -18.59 11.49
C VAL A 69 -5.26 -19.59 12.46
N ALA A 70 -6.50 -20.02 12.18
CA ALA A 70 -7.22 -21.01 12.99
C ALA A 70 -6.49 -22.35 13.12
N LYS A 71 -5.59 -22.67 12.18
CA LYS A 71 -4.77 -23.89 12.16
C LYS A 71 -3.32 -23.65 12.61
N GLY A 72 -2.98 -22.46 13.10
CA GLY A 72 -1.62 -22.10 13.51
C GLY A 72 -0.60 -21.97 12.36
N ARG A 73 -1.07 -21.85 11.12
CA ARG A 73 -0.21 -21.75 9.91
C ARG A 73 0.14 -20.28 9.64
N MET A 74 0.86 -19.64 10.55
CA MET A 74 1.02 -18.19 10.58
C MET A 74 1.76 -17.66 9.34
N ILE A 75 2.82 -18.32 8.85
CA ILE A 75 3.55 -17.88 7.64
C ILE A 75 2.60 -17.79 6.44
N GLY A 76 1.84 -18.86 6.18
CA GLY A 76 0.89 -18.88 5.08
C GLY A 76 -0.25 -17.86 5.23
N ALA A 77 -0.67 -17.58 6.47
CA ALA A 77 -1.65 -16.53 6.76
C ALA A 77 -1.08 -15.14 6.45
N GLY A 78 0.13 -14.84 6.93
CA GLY A 78 0.81 -13.56 6.70
C GLY A 78 0.98 -13.24 5.21
N GLU A 79 1.43 -14.20 4.41
CA GLU A 79 1.54 -14.04 2.96
C GLU A 79 0.21 -13.76 2.26
N LYS A 80 -0.88 -14.38 2.72
CA LYS A 80 -2.22 -14.13 2.18
C LYS A 80 -2.75 -12.76 2.57
N TYR A 81 -2.55 -12.32 3.82
CA TYR A 81 -2.92 -10.97 4.25
C TYR A 81 -2.15 -9.90 3.47
N TYR A 82 -0.86 -10.11 3.19
CA TYR A 82 -0.08 -9.21 2.33
C TYR A 82 -0.74 -9.02 0.95
N ARG A 83 -1.01 -10.12 0.23
CA ARG A 83 -1.63 -10.03 -1.09
C ARG A 83 -3.08 -9.55 -1.02
N ALA A 84 -3.83 -9.93 0.01
CA ALA A 84 -5.19 -9.40 0.21
C ALA A 84 -5.18 -7.88 0.40
N SER A 85 -4.22 -7.35 1.17
CA SER A 85 -4.01 -5.91 1.32
C SER A 85 -3.70 -5.24 -0.03
N LEU A 86 -2.74 -5.77 -0.77
CA LEU A 86 -2.37 -5.27 -2.10
C LEU A 86 -3.56 -5.25 -3.06
N TYR A 87 -4.37 -6.32 -3.11
CA TYR A 87 -5.51 -6.41 -4.03
C TYR A 87 -6.70 -5.55 -3.57
N THR A 88 -6.92 -5.39 -2.27
CA THR A 88 -7.90 -4.43 -1.73
C THR A 88 -7.51 -2.99 -2.10
N SER A 89 -6.24 -2.64 -1.98
CA SER A 89 -5.72 -1.35 -2.44
C SER A 89 -5.92 -1.15 -3.95
N GLN A 90 -5.74 -2.19 -4.77
CA GLN A 90 -6.00 -2.09 -6.21
C GLN A 90 -7.49 -1.92 -6.53
N ALA A 91 -8.38 -2.55 -5.77
CA ALA A 91 -9.82 -2.37 -5.91
C ALA A 91 -10.25 -0.92 -5.62
N GLU A 92 -9.69 -0.29 -4.58
CA GLU A 92 -10.00 1.08 -4.15
C GLU A 92 -9.41 2.15 -5.07
N ARG A 93 -8.11 2.07 -5.40
CA ARG A 93 -7.36 3.18 -6.00
C ARG A 93 -7.86 3.60 -7.38
N LEU A 94 -8.55 2.72 -8.09
CA LEU A 94 -9.09 2.96 -9.43
C LEU A 94 -10.55 3.44 -9.40
N GLN A 95 -11.11 3.66 -8.22
CA GLN A 95 -12.44 4.23 -8.05
C GLN A 95 -12.41 5.76 -8.08
N SER A 96 -13.59 6.35 -8.35
CA SER A 96 -13.77 7.82 -8.28
C SER A 96 -13.35 8.36 -6.89
N PRO A 97 -12.72 9.54 -6.83
CA PRO A 97 -12.47 10.23 -5.56
C PRO A 97 -13.73 10.45 -4.71
N GLN A 98 -14.90 10.54 -5.36
CA GLN A 98 -16.19 10.74 -4.71
C GLN A 98 -16.92 9.44 -4.34
N TRP A 99 -16.32 8.27 -4.62
CA TRP A 99 -16.94 7.01 -4.25
C TRP A 99 -17.02 6.85 -2.73
N GLU A 100 -18.23 6.67 -2.19
CA GLU A 100 -18.48 6.64 -0.75
C GLU A 100 -17.76 5.50 -0.02
N GLY A 101 -17.51 4.38 -0.71
CA GLY A 101 -16.78 3.23 -0.15
C GLY A 101 -15.28 3.42 0.00
N ARG A 102 -14.71 4.50 -0.55
CA ARG A 102 -13.27 4.69 -0.72
C ARG A 102 -12.49 4.62 0.59
N ALA A 103 -12.90 5.38 1.59
CA ALA A 103 -12.24 5.45 2.88
C ALA A 103 -12.25 4.09 3.62
N ALA A 104 -13.39 3.40 3.58
CA ALA A 104 -13.54 2.10 4.24
C ALA A 104 -12.68 1.01 3.58
N GLU A 105 -12.65 0.94 2.24
CA GLU A 105 -11.82 -0.04 1.54
C GLU A 105 -10.32 0.28 1.67
N TYR A 106 -9.96 1.56 1.69
CA TYR A 106 -8.57 1.94 1.95
C TYR A 106 -8.15 1.57 3.38
N GLN A 107 -8.98 1.85 4.40
CA GLN A 107 -8.71 1.42 5.76
C GLN A 107 -8.59 -0.10 5.87
N LYS A 108 -9.45 -0.86 5.19
CA LYS A 108 -9.35 -2.32 5.12
C LYS A 108 -8.00 -2.78 4.56
N SER A 109 -7.49 -2.12 3.53
CA SER A 109 -6.17 -2.47 2.98
C SER A 109 -5.03 -2.22 3.98
N ILE A 110 -5.10 -1.13 4.75
CA ILE A 110 -4.16 -0.84 5.85
C ILE A 110 -4.23 -1.93 6.93
N ASP A 111 -5.42 -2.27 7.39
CA ASP A 111 -5.62 -3.26 8.46
C ASP A 111 -5.08 -4.65 8.07
N LEU A 112 -5.26 -5.03 6.81
CA LEU A 112 -4.71 -6.28 6.26
C LEU A 112 -3.18 -6.26 6.19
N LEU A 113 -2.58 -5.12 5.82
CA LEU A 113 -1.13 -4.96 5.85
C LEU A 113 -0.59 -5.07 7.29
N LEU A 114 -1.23 -4.43 8.25
CA LEU A 114 -0.82 -4.49 9.65
C LEU A 114 -0.91 -5.92 10.22
N LYS A 115 -1.94 -6.69 9.85
CA LYS A 115 -2.00 -8.13 10.19
C LYS A 115 -0.83 -8.92 9.59
N HIS A 116 -0.45 -8.64 8.34
CA HIS A 116 0.75 -9.26 7.75
C HIS A 116 2.00 -8.91 8.55
N VAL A 117 2.21 -7.62 8.84
CA VAL A 117 3.36 -7.10 9.56
C VAL A 117 3.51 -7.73 10.95
N GLU A 118 2.41 -7.82 11.70
CA GLU A 118 2.35 -8.45 13.02
C GLU A 118 2.75 -9.94 12.95
N ILE A 119 2.18 -10.67 12.01
CA ILE A 119 2.46 -12.10 11.82
C ILE A 119 3.90 -12.35 11.36
N ALA A 120 4.41 -11.52 10.47
CA ALA A 120 5.77 -11.64 9.95
C ALA A 120 6.84 -11.18 10.94
N GLY A 121 6.46 -10.44 11.99
CA GLY A 121 7.39 -9.92 13.01
C GLY A 121 8.43 -8.98 12.43
N VAL A 122 8.08 -8.19 11.42
CA VAL A 122 9.01 -7.25 10.78
C VAL A 122 9.16 -5.98 11.64
N PRO A 123 10.32 -5.31 11.60
CA PRO A 123 10.58 -4.08 12.34
C PRO A 123 9.89 -2.86 11.71
N PHE A 124 8.57 -2.82 11.84
CA PHE A 124 7.68 -1.89 11.19
C PHE A 124 6.80 -1.19 12.23
N GLU A 125 6.83 0.12 12.24
CA GLU A 125 6.03 0.96 13.13
C GLU A 125 5.14 1.88 12.32
N ARG A 126 3.84 1.93 12.64
CA ARG A 126 2.96 2.99 12.13
C ARG A 126 3.19 4.25 12.95
N VAL A 127 3.47 5.35 12.28
CA VAL A 127 3.81 6.62 12.90
C VAL A 127 2.88 7.74 12.44
N GLU A 128 2.74 8.72 13.32
CA GLU A 128 1.97 9.93 13.10
C GLU A 128 2.87 11.14 13.32
N ILE A 129 3.22 11.83 12.25
CA ILE A 129 4.12 12.98 12.27
C ILE A 129 3.26 14.24 12.48
N PRO A 130 3.41 15.01 13.57
CA PRO A 130 2.63 16.22 13.79
C PRO A 130 2.77 17.21 12.64
N TYR A 131 1.65 17.70 12.13
CA TYR A 131 1.64 18.62 11.00
C TYR A 131 0.39 19.52 11.00
N GLU A 132 0.55 20.84 11.12
CA GLU A 132 -0.48 21.87 10.96
C GLU A 132 -1.85 21.56 11.62
N GLY A 133 -1.85 21.15 12.89
CA GLY A 133 -3.07 20.77 13.63
C GLY A 133 -3.66 19.42 13.26
N SER A 134 -2.97 18.67 12.41
CA SER A 134 -3.24 17.29 12.00
C SER A 134 -1.96 16.45 12.13
N SER A 135 -1.82 15.39 11.35
CA SER A 135 -0.59 14.61 11.25
C SER A 135 -0.41 14.04 9.85
N LEU A 136 0.84 13.75 9.49
CA LEU A 136 1.19 12.97 8.30
C LEU A 136 1.33 11.50 8.72
N PRO A 137 0.55 10.60 8.13
CA PRO A 137 0.66 9.18 8.41
C PRO A 137 1.88 8.58 7.73
N GLY A 138 2.63 7.80 8.46
CA GLY A 138 3.84 7.17 7.95
C GLY A 138 4.04 5.75 8.46
N TYR A 139 5.03 5.10 7.89
CA TYR A 139 5.58 3.83 8.35
C TYR A 139 7.09 3.98 8.54
N LEU A 140 7.58 3.67 9.72
CA LEU A 140 9.00 3.55 10.00
C LEU A 140 9.41 2.08 9.91
N TYR A 141 10.33 1.77 9.02
CA TYR A 141 10.97 0.46 8.93
C TYR A 141 12.40 0.60 9.46
N THR A 142 12.65 0.06 10.64
CA THR A 142 13.93 0.23 11.32
C THR A 142 14.92 -0.85 10.88
N ALA A 143 16.09 -0.43 10.42
CA ALA A 143 17.19 -1.35 10.12
C ALA A 143 17.84 -1.87 11.42
N PRO A 144 18.42 -3.09 11.41
CA PRO A 144 19.21 -3.58 12.53
C PRO A 144 20.37 -2.64 12.82
N SER A 145 20.44 -2.13 14.07
CA SER A 145 21.59 -1.33 14.52
C SER A 145 22.85 -2.19 14.63
N LYS A 146 23.97 -1.65 14.20
CA LYS A 146 25.29 -2.18 14.50
C LYS A 146 25.83 -1.42 15.71
N ASP A 147 26.27 -2.13 16.71
CA ASP A 147 26.89 -1.54 17.91
C ASP A 147 25.99 -0.62 18.75
N GLY A 148 24.66 -0.74 18.61
CA GLY A 148 23.71 0.08 19.36
C GLY A 148 23.66 1.55 18.95
N GLN A 149 24.28 1.92 17.82
CA GLN A 149 24.24 3.29 17.31
C GLN A 149 23.00 3.54 16.46
N PRO A 150 22.49 4.77 16.37
CA PRO A 150 21.43 5.14 15.46
C PRO A 150 21.76 4.77 14.02
N THR A 151 20.75 4.31 13.26
CA THR A 151 20.94 3.97 11.86
C THR A 151 20.71 5.18 10.96
N PRO A 152 21.44 5.32 9.83
CA PRO A 152 21.05 6.30 8.84
C PRO A 152 19.64 6.02 8.35
N ILE A 153 18.88 7.07 8.05
CA ILE A 153 17.49 6.94 7.63
C ILE A 153 17.27 7.59 6.27
N MET A 154 16.52 6.92 5.41
CA MET A 154 15.99 7.48 4.18
C MET A 154 14.53 7.87 4.38
N ILE A 155 14.19 9.12 4.09
CA ILE A 155 12.78 9.54 3.99
C ILE A 155 12.32 9.26 2.57
N GLN A 156 11.22 8.53 2.44
CA GLN A 156 10.61 8.22 1.16
C GLN A 156 9.21 8.84 1.10
N TRP A 157 9.01 9.71 0.14
CA TRP A 157 7.72 10.33 -0.15
C TRP A 157 7.11 9.71 -1.40
N ASN A 158 5.80 9.57 -1.39
CA ASN A 158 5.06 9.00 -2.50
C ASN A 158 4.82 10.01 -3.64
N GLY A 159 4.59 9.48 -4.83
CA GLY A 159 4.08 10.25 -5.96
C GLY A 159 2.59 10.51 -5.84
N PHE A 160 2.04 11.22 -6.82
CA PHE A 160 0.67 11.75 -6.83
C PHE A 160 -0.44 10.72 -6.54
N ASP A 161 -0.33 9.51 -7.07
CA ASP A 161 -1.32 8.42 -6.92
C ASP A 161 -0.76 7.19 -6.18
N SER A 162 0.38 7.34 -5.53
CA SER A 162 1.01 6.32 -4.71
C SER A 162 0.60 6.45 -3.23
N THR A 163 0.92 5.47 -2.43
CA THR A 163 0.68 5.44 -0.98
C THR A 163 1.88 4.86 -0.24
N LYS A 164 1.97 5.09 1.07
CA LYS A 164 3.03 4.50 1.91
C LYS A 164 3.00 2.97 1.88
N GLU A 165 1.82 2.36 1.70
CA GLU A 165 1.67 0.91 1.52
C GLU A 165 2.38 0.44 0.24
N MET A 166 2.22 1.18 -0.87
CA MET A 166 2.90 0.85 -2.13
C MET A 166 4.41 0.95 -2.02
N MET A 167 4.93 1.89 -1.22
CA MET A 167 6.36 1.95 -0.91
C MET A 167 6.83 0.71 -0.15
N TYR A 168 6.06 0.24 0.82
CA TYR A 168 6.35 -1.01 1.51
C TYR A 168 6.31 -2.23 0.59
N TYR A 169 5.27 -2.35 -0.26
CA TYR A 169 5.14 -3.48 -1.20
C TYR A 169 6.27 -3.54 -2.23
N SER A 170 6.93 -2.43 -2.52
CA SER A 170 8.06 -2.41 -3.47
C SER A 170 9.26 -3.25 -3.01
N GLY A 171 9.33 -3.65 -1.73
CA GLY A 171 10.47 -4.33 -1.13
C GLY A 171 11.68 -3.42 -0.88
N TYR A 172 11.58 -2.15 -1.21
CA TYR A 172 12.68 -1.20 -1.09
C TYR A 172 13.12 -0.95 0.37
N PRO A 173 12.19 -0.77 1.34
CA PRO A 173 12.56 -0.62 2.75
C PRO A 173 13.32 -1.84 3.29
N GLN A 174 12.91 -3.05 2.90
CA GLN A 174 13.58 -4.30 3.27
C GLN A 174 15.01 -4.35 2.74
N MET A 175 15.19 -4.01 1.47
CA MET A 175 16.52 -3.95 0.84
C MET A 175 17.45 -2.91 1.49
N LEU A 176 16.92 -1.77 1.91
CA LEU A 176 17.67 -0.74 2.63
C LEU A 176 18.05 -1.23 4.03
N ALA A 177 17.13 -1.86 4.75
CA ALA A 177 17.38 -2.39 6.09
C ALA A 177 18.48 -3.45 6.09
N GLU A 178 18.56 -4.32 5.08
CA GLU A 178 19.67 -5.27 4.90
C GLU A 178 21.04 -4.56 4.78
N ARG A 179 21.03 -3.29 4.38
CA ARG A 179 22.22 -2.44 4.24
C ARG A 179 22.46 -1.52 5.46
N GLY A 180 21.64 -1.68 6.51
CA GLY A 180 21.72 -0.88 7.73
C GLY A 180 21.13 0.51 7.59
N ILE A 181 20.18 0.71 6.66
CA ILE A 181 19.50 1.99 6.42
C ILE A 181 18.03 1.83 6.77
N SER A 182 17.55 2.58 7.76
CA SER A 182 16.13 2.69 8.10
C SER A 182 15.37 3.47 7.04
N THR A 183 14.07 3.28 6.96
CA THR A 183 13.22 3.98 5.98
C THR A 183 11.97 4.54 6.65
N LEU A 184 11.74 5.84 6.49
CA LEU A 184 10.49 6.49 6.85
C LEU A 184 9.68 6.73 5.57
N MET A 185 8.58 5.99 5.41
CA MET A 185 7.63 6.12 4.30
C MET A 185 6.45 6.98 4.74
N VAL A 186 6.20 8.12 4.06
CA VAL A 186 5.18 9.09 4.50
C VAL A 186 4.20 9.39 3.38
N ASP A 187 2.90 9.33 3.70
CA ASP A 187 1.87 9.92 2.85
C ASP A 187 1.86 11.44 3.03
N THR A 188 2.24 12.16 1.97
CA THR A 188 2.30 13.61 1.96
C THR A 188 0.93 14.25 1.68
N PRO A 189 0.71 15.54 1.99
CA PRO A 189 -0.49 16.26 1.57
C PRO A 189 -0.78 16.05 0.09
N GLY A 190 -1.99 15.62 -0.24
CA GLY A 190 -2.43 15.30 -1.60
C GLY A 190 -2.29 13.82 -1.97
N SER A 191 -1.79 12.95 -1.09
CA SER A 191 -1.60 11.53 -1.39
C SER A 191 -2.05 10.61 -0.25
N GLY A 192 -2.21 9.35 -0.57
CA GLY A 192 -2.45 8.26 0.39
C GLY A 192 -3.49 8.56 1.46
N GLU A 193 -3.20 8.17 2.68
CA GLU A 193 -4.06 8.37 3.86
C GLU A 193 -4.18 9.87 4.23
N ALA A 194 -3.14 10.68 3.99
CA ALA A 194 -3.17 12.10 4.27
C ALA A 194 -4.31 12.81 3.50
N LEU A 195 -4.50 12.45 2.23
CA LEU A 195 -5.62 12.95 1.43
C LEU A 195 -6.94 12.26 1.78
N ARG A 196 -6.97 10.92 1.77
CA ARG A 196 -8.22 10.13 1.83
C ARG A 196 -8.92 10.19 3.17
N MET A 197 -8.15 10.23 4.26
CA MET A 197 -8.66 10.10 5.63
C MET A 197 -8.57 11.42 6.42
N ARG A 198 -7.69 12.35 6.03
CA ARG A 198 -7.42 13.60 6.78
C ARG A 198 -7.74 14.84 5.98
N GLY A 199 -8.07 14.71 4.68
CA GLY A 199 -8.41 15.83 3.82
C GLY A 199 -7.23 16.79 3.55
N LEU A 200 -5.99 16.37 3.81
CA LEU A 200 -4.81 17.18 3.52
C LEU A 200 -4.57 17.19 2.01
N THR A 201 -4.84 18.32 1.39
CA THR A 201 -4.67 18.51 -0.07
C THR A 201 -3.25 18.86 -0.44
N ALA A 202 -2.87 18.59 -1.69
CA ALA A 202 -1.56 18.94 -2.21
C ALA A 202 -1.30 20.43 -2.16
N ARG A 203 -0.04 20.80 -1.90
CA ARG A 203 0.41 22.19 -1.82
C ARG A 203 1.73 22.37 -2.56
N HIS A 204 2.07 23.58 -2.94
CA HIS A 204 3.27 23.88 -3.72
C HIS A 204 4.52 24.07 -2.84
N ASP A 205 4.34 24.52 -1.58
CA ASP A 205 5.40 24.75 -0.59
C ASP A 205 5.72 23.43 0.16
N THR A 206 6.32 22.50 -0.54
CA THR A 206 6.58 21.13 -0.08
C THR A 206 7.56 21.07 1.09
N GLU A 207 8.39 22.10 1.28
CA GLU A 207 9.30 22.23 2.42
C GLU A 207 8.60 22.21 3.78
N ALA A 208 7.34 22.65 3.84
CA ALA A 208 6.59 22.69 5.09
C ALA A 208 6.39 21.29 5.70
N TRP A 209 5.94 20.33 4.90
CA TRP A 209 5.77 18.94 5.37
C TRP A 209 7.10 18.16 5.37
N ALA A 210 8.04 18.51 4.50
CA ALA A 210 9.36 17.92 4.51
C ALA A 210 10.12 18.23 5.80
N SER A 211 10.11 19.52 6.24
CA SER A 211 10.69 19.92 7.52
C SER A 211 10.05 19.21 8.70
N ALA A 212 8.71 19.10 8.73
CA ALA A 212 8.02 18.34 9.79
C ALA A 212 8.49 16.89 9.90
N CYS A 213 8.80 16.24 8.79
CA CYS A 213 9.34 14.88 8.79
C CYS A 213 10.76 14.84 9.39
N ILE A 214 11.61 15.83 9.08
CA ILE A 214 12.96 15.92 9.60
C ILE A 214 12.91 16.20 11.11
N ASP A 215 12.16 17.20 11.53
CA ASP A 215 11.98 17.56 12.94
C ASP A 215 11.50 16.36 13.78
N TRP A 216 10.59 15.57 13.21
CA TRP A 216 10.10 14.35 13.87
C TRP A 216 11.20 13.28 13.99
N ILE A 217 11.99 13.06 12.93
CA ILE A 217 13.12 12.10 12.95
C ILE A 217 14.14 12.49 14.02
N GLU A 218 14.45 13.78 14.17
CA GLU A 218 15.41 14.26 15.16
C GLU A 218 14.97 14.01 16.62
N THR A 219 13.69 13.69 16.84
CA THR A 219 13.19 13.27 18.15
C THR A 219 13.40 11.78 18.44
N ARG A 220 13.80 10.98 17.45
CA ARG A 220 13.90 9.52 17.54
C ARG A 220 15.33 9.08 17.91
N PRO A 221 15.48 8.18 18.89
CA PRO A 221 16.79 7.74 19.33
C PRO A 221 17.45 6.68 18.44
N GLU A 222 16.68 5.95 17.63
CA GLU A 222 17.11 4.85 16.77
C GLU A 222 17.60 5.30 15.41
#